data_a27f1bd7fb33c1a411a87ec0f14d774c
#
_entry.id   a27f1bd7fb33c1a411a87ec0f14d774c
#
_cell.length_a   1.000
_cell.length_b   1.000
_cell.length_c   1.000
_cell.angle_alpha   90.00
_cell.angle_beta   90.00
_cell.angle_gamma   90.00
#
_symmetry.space_group_name_H-M   'P 1'
#
loop_
_entity.id
_entity.type
_entity.pdbx_description
1 polymer ?
#
loop_
_entity_poly.entity_id
_entity_poly.type
_entity_poly.pdbx_seq_one_letter_code
_entity_poly.pdbx_strand_id
1 'polypeptide(L)'
;MDSEPEKGAGSLFFELAGNLRLSMLSKFRERPYRLSHLATELNATMQETHRNITRLIEAGMVLKDSDGQHMLTPYGKTIVQIIPSLTFLFEQREYFIEHDTSDLPVEFVQRIGSLGKCEVVHGVLAIVQRWKNLYLESGSYIKEIMGQVPVDLIEVLSSRVDSGVKFYYIFGKDSVIPKGRSEILDKVGWKEFISRGLVARRMLERVKFM
;
A
#
# COMPACT_ATOMS: atom_id res chain seq x y z
N MET A 1 23.75 -15.27 38.24
CA MET A 1 22.41 -15.00 37.59
C MET A 1 22.74 -14.15 36.38
N ASP A 2 23.18 -14.84 35.30
CA ASP A 2 23.61 -14.22 34.06
C ASP A 2 22.36 -13.68 33.35
N SER A 3 22.23 -12.37 33.32
CA SER A 3 21.19 -11.69 32.54
C SER A 3 21.47 -11.99 31.07
N GLU A 4 20.59 -12.81 30.42
CA GLU A 4 20.60 -12.88 28.96
C GLU A 4 20.58 -11.45 28.41
N PRO A 5 21.38 -11.14 27.38
CA PRO A 5 21.36 -9.82 26.76
C PRO A 5 19.92 -9.55 26.28
N GLU A 6 19.38 -8.43 26.73
CA GLU A 6 18.03 -7.97 26.40
C GLU A 6 17.85 -8.04 24.89
N LYS A 7 17.02 -8.99 24.42
CA LYS A 7 16.71 -9.16 23.00
C LYS A 7 15.91 -7.94 22.54
N GLY A 8 16.59 -6.85 22.21
CA GLY A 8 15.99 -5.63 21.72
C GLY A 8 15.43 -5.78 20.30
N ALA A 9 14.79 -4.72 19.78
CA ALA A 9 14.24 -4.67 18.42
C ALA A 9 15.26 -5.06 17.34
N GLY A 10 16.56 -4.89 17.59
CA GLY A 10 17.64 -5.34 16.70
C GLY A 10 17.60 -6.83 16.38
N SER A 11 17.24 -7.68 17.34
CA SER A 11 17.07 -9.12 17.11
C SER A 11 15.94 -9.41 16.12
N LEU A 12 14.82 -8.70 16.20
CA LEU A 12 13.72 -8.82 15.25
C LEU A 12 14.17 -8.41 13.84
N PHE A 13 14.82 -7.26 13.70
CA PHE A 13 15.32 -6.80 12.40
C PHE A 13 16.33 -7.77 11.80
N PHE A 14 17.18 -8.36 12.61
CA PHE A 14 18.13 -9.40 12.14
C PHE A 14 17.42 -10.63 11.59
N GLU A 15 16.32 -11.06 12.22
CA GLU A 15 15.53 -12.16 11.67
C GLU A 15 14.76 -11.76 10.40
N LEU A 16 14.29 -10.53 10.30
CA LEU A 16 13.62 -10.01 9.10
C LEU A 16 14.61 -9.71 7.95
N ALA A 17 15.90 -9.52 8.19
CA ALA A 17 16.90 -9.26 7.16
C ALA A 17 17.19 -10.44 6.20
N GLY A 18 16.72 -11.65 6.50
CA GLY A 18 16.93 -12.82 5.65
C GLY A 18 15.88 -12.96 4.55
N ASN A 19 16.27 -12.87 3.28
CA ASN A 19 15.34 -12.98 2.14
C ASN A 19 14.45 -14.23 2.21
N LEU A 20 15.04 -15.40 2.52
CA LEU A 20 14.29 -16.64 2.64
C LEU A 20 13.28 -16.59 3.79
N ARG A 21 13.64 -16.00 4.93
CA ARG A 21 12.72 -15.83 6.07
C ARG A 21 11.57 -14.89 5.74
N LEU A 22 11.82 -13.77 5.05
CA LEU A 22 10.76 -12.87 4.56
C LEU A 22 9.81 -13.60 3.62
N SER A 23 10.36 -14.40 2.68
CA SER A 23 9.56 -15.21 1.77
C SER A 23 8.71 -16.25 2.51
N MET A 24 9.27 -16.91 3.52
CA MET A 24 8.53 -17.84 4.38
C MET A 24 7.38 -17.14 5.13
N LEU A 25 7.66 -15.99 5.75
CA LEU A 25 6.64 -15.21 6.45
C LEU A 25 5.52 -14.77 5.50
N SER A 26 5.85 -14.40 4.27
CA SER A 26 4.87 -14.08 3.23
C SER A 26 3.98 -15.28 2.89
N LYS A 27 4.56 -16.47 2.73
CA LYS A 27 3.82 -17.71 2.47
C LYS A 27 2.91 -18.09 3.65
N PHE A 28 3.38 -17.97 4.86
CA PHE A 28 2.56 -18.24 6.06
C PHE A 28 1.37 -17.27 6.24
N ARG A 29 1.36 -16.12 5.56
CA ARG A 29 0.15 -15.27 5.50
C ARG A 29 -0.99 -15.91 4.71
N GLU A 30 -0.66 -16.77 3.75
CA GLU A 30 -1.63 -17.40 2.88
C GLU A 30 -2.28 -18.60 3.60
N ARG A 31 -1.46 -19.49 4.16
CA ARG A 31 -1.88 -20.74 4.83
C ARG A 31 -0.76 -21.35 5.66
N PRO A 32 -1.05 -22.35 6.51
CA PRO A 32 -0.05 -23.22 7.11
C PRO A 32 0.68 -24.09 6.08
N TYR A 33 1.93 -24.46 6.36
CA TYR A 33 2.76 -25.29 5.50
C TYR A 33 3.50 -26.38 6.25
N ARG A 34 3.58 -27.56 5.66
CA ARG A 34 4.60 -28.55 6.05
C ARG A 34 5.96 -28.14 5.49
N LEU A 35 7.04 -28.50 6.18
CA LEU A 35 8.41 -28.15 5.83
C LEU A 35 8.74 -28.47 4.37
N SER A 36 8.41 -29.71 3.91
CA SER A 36 8.72 -30.14 2.53
C SER A 36 7.98 -29.32 1.47
N HIS A 37 6.72 -29.00 1.70
CA HIS A 37 5.94 -28.18 0.76
C HIS A 37 6.49 -26.74 0.70
N LEU A 38 6.86 -26.16 1.84
CA LEU A 38 7.44 -24.83 1.89
C LEU A 38 8.79 -24.77 1.17
N ALA A 39 9.65 -25.79 1.36
CA ALA A 39 10.93 -25.90 0.66
C ALA A 39 10.75 -25.93 -0.87
N THR A 40 9.80 -26.73 -1.35
CA THR A 40 9.46 -26.80 -2.78
C THR A 40 8.93 -25.46 -3.31
N GLU A 41 7.98 -24.84 -2.61
CA GLU A 41 7.38 -23.55 -3.02
C GLU A 41 8.39 -22.41 -3.08
N LEU A 42 9.40 -22.44 -2.22
CA LEU A 42 10.45 -21.42 -2.15
C LEU A 42 11.72 -21.78 -2.94
N ASN A 43 11.70 -22.92 -3.65
CA ASN A 43 12.87 -23.45 -4.36
C ASN A 43 14.14 -23.47 -3.49
N ALA A 44 13.96 -23.86 -2.22
CA ALA A 44 15.02 -23.94 -1.21
C ALA A 44 15.28 -25.39 -0.81
N THR A 45 16.47 -25.67 -0.27
CA THR A 45 16.78 -27.00 0.26
C THR A 45 16.02 -27.26 1.57
N MET A 46 15.77 -28.53 1.87
CA MET A 46 15.14 -28.91 3.15
C MET A 46 15.94 -28.41 4.36
N GLN A 47 17.27 -28.45 4.27
CA GLN A 47 18.17 -28.02 5.32
C GLN A 47 18.09 -26.51 5.56
N GLU A 48 18.11 -25.70 4.51
CA GLU A 48 17.96 -24.24 4.60
C GLU A 48 16.60 -23.87 5.15
N THR A 49 15.55 -24.50 4.64
CA THR A 49 14.17 -24.28 5.09
C THR A 49 14.04 -24.60 6.57
N HIS A 50 14.55 -25.76 7.02
CA HIS A 50 14.53 -26.15 8.43
C HIS A 50 15.25 -25.13 9.31
N ARG A 51 16.49 -24.76 8.96
CA ARG A 51 17.28 -23.78 9.71
C ARG A 51 16.57 -22.44 9.84
N ASN A 52 15.98 -21.94 8.75
CA ASN A 52 15.30 -20.64 8.78
C ASN A 52 13.96 -20.68 9.52
N ILE A 53 13.18 -21.77 9.42
CA ILE A 53 11.97 -21.95 10.24
C ILE A 53 12.32 -22.03 11.72
N THR A 54 13.36 -22.77 12.11
CA THR A 54 13.79 -22.87 13.51
C THR A 54 14.07 -21.47 14.08
N ARG A 55 14.79 -20.63 13.36
CA ARG A 55 15.03 -19.23 13.74
C ARG A 55 13.75 -18.41 13.91
N LEU A 56 12.78 -18.57 13.01
CA LEU A 56 11.49 -17.91 13.10
C LEU A 56 10.65 -18.40 14.30
N ILE A 57 10.80 -19.67 14.67
CA ILE A 57 10.20 -20.26 15.87
C ILE A 57 10.85 -19.67 17.13
N GLU A 58 12.19 -19.65 17.18
CA GLU A 58 12.97 -19.08 18.29
C GLU A 58 12.69 -17.58 18.48
N ALA A 59 12.41 -16.87 17.37
CA ALA A 59 11.97 -15.49 17.40
C ALA A 59 10.47 -15.30 17.74
N GLY A 60 9.74 -16.39 17.99
CA GLY A 60 8.32 -16.37 18.37
C GLY A 60 7.35 -16.01 17.23
N MET A 61 7.81 -15.88 15.98
CA MET A 61 6.96 -15.49 14.85
C MET A 61 6.19 -16.67 14.25
N VAL A 62 6.72 -17.86 14.35
CA VAL A 62 6.16 -19.09 13.77
C VAL A 62 6.01 -20.13 14.88
N LEU A 63 5.00 -20.98 14.78
CA LEU A 63 4.84 -22.18 15.60
C LEU A 63 4.63 -23.40 14.71
N LYS A 64 4.88 -24.58 15.27
CA LYS A 64 4.54 -25.87 14.66
C LYS A 64 3.36 -26.47 15.41
N ASP A 65 2.32 -26.88 14.69
CA ASP A 65 1.15 -27.54 15.27
C ASP A 65 1.35 -29.06 15.48
N SER A 66 0.33 -29.72 16.03
CA SER A 66 0.30 -31.17 16.27
C SER A 66 0.40 -32.00 14.98
N ASP A 67 -0.04 -31.46 13.85
CA ASP A 67 -0.05 -32.13 12.56
C ASP A 67 1.26 -31.92 11.77
N GLY A 68 2.22 -31.22 12.38
CA GLY A 68 3.54 -30.95 11.80
C GLY A 68 3.54 -29.80 10.79
N GLN A 69 2.49 -28.98 10.77
CA GLN A 69 2.43 -27.78 9.96
C GLN A 69 3.00 -26.57 10.73
N HIS A 70 3.60 -25.66 9.99
CA HIS A 70 4.10 -24.40 10.53
C HIS A 70 3.16 -23.27 10.14
N MET A 71 2.89 -22.36 11.08
CA MET A 71 1.99 -21.22 10.89
C MET A 71 2.45 -20.01 11.72
N LEU A 72 1.94 -18.83 11.38
CA LEU A 72 2.23 -17.62 12.16
C LEU A 72 1.57 -17.67 13.54
N THR A 73 2.33 -17.30 14.56
CA THR A 73 1.79 -16.94 15.86
C THR A 73 0.97 -15.65 15.78
N PRO A 74 0.16 -15.27 16.80
CA PRO A 74 -0.45 -13.94 16.86
C PRO A 74 0.59 -12.80 16.73
N TYR A 75 1.75 -12.93 17.37
CA TYR A 75 2.87 -12.01 17.23
C TYR A 75 3.38 -11.95 15.80
N GLY A 76 3.67 -13.11 15.18
CA GLY A 76 4.09 -13.19 13.78
C GLY A 76 3.09 -12.55 12.80
N LYS A 77 1.78 -12.76 13.02
CA LYS A 77 0.71 -12.12 12.23
C LYS A 77 0.77 -10.59 12.33
N THR A 78 1.06 -10.04 13.50
CA THR A 78 1.21 -8.60 13.71
C THR A 78 2.45 -8.07 12.98
N ILE A 79 3.60 -8.75 13.12
CA ILE A 79 4.85 -8.35 12.46
C ILE A 79 4.70 -8.33 10.94
N VAL A 80 4.12 -9.37 10.33
CA VAL A 80 3.99 -9.44 8.87
C VAL A 80 3.05 -8.38 8.27
N GLN A 81 2.19 -7.75 9.08
CA GLN A 81 1.37 -6.62 8.63
C GLN A 81 2.20 -5.35 8.40
N ILE A 82 3.34 -5.20 9.06
CA ILE A 82 4.21 -4.02 8.95
C ILE A 82 5.18 -4.16 7.77
N ILE A 83 5.55 -5.40 7.41
CA ILE A 83 6.52 -5.68 6.34
C ILE A 83 6.19 -4.96 5.02
N PRO A 84 4.93 -4.94 4.52
CA PRO A 84 4.61 -4.25 3.27
C PRO A 84 4.95 -2.75 3.28
N SER A 85 4.84 -2.08 4.43
CA SER A 85 5.21 -0.67 4.56
C SER A 85 6.72 -0.47 4.40
N LEU A 86 7.52 -1.32 5.04
CA LEU A 86 8.97 -1.27 4.92
C LEU A 86 9.45 -1.64 3.51
N THR A 87 8.81 -2.64 2.90
CA THR A 87 9.10 -3.04 1.52
C THR A 87 8.80 -1.90 0.54
N PHE A 88 7.63 -1.27 0.65
CA PHE A 88 7.25 -0.15 -0.20
C PHE A 88 8.23 1.03 -0.06
N LEU A 89 8.59 1.41 1.16
CA LEU A 89 9.57 2.48 1.39
C LEU A 89 10.94 2.15 0.78
N PHE A 90 11.37 0.90 0.87
CA PHE A 90 12.63 0.46 0.26
C PHE A 90 12.56 0.47 -1.28
N GLU A 91 11.48 -0.02 -1.87
CA GLU A 91 11.28 -0.05 -3.32
C GLU A 91 11.18 1.36 -3.92
N GLN A 92 10.56 2.29 -3.18
CA GLN A 92 10.38 3.69 -3.60
C GLN A 92 11.39 4.66 -2.95
N ARG A 93 12.53 4.15 -2.45
CA ARG A 93 13.50 4.96 -1.68
C ARG A 93 13.99 6.20 -2.42
N GLU A 94 14.15 6.14 -3.74
CA GLU A 94 14.60 7.27 -4.54
C GLU A 94 13.59 8.43 -4.45
N TYR A 95 12.30 8.11 -4.57
CA TYR A 95 11.24 9.09 -4.38
C TYR A 95 11.32 9.74 -2.98
N PHE A 96 11.46 8.94 -1.93
CA PHE A 96 11.47 9.43 -0.54
C PHE A 96 12.76 10.17 -0.15
N ILE A 97 13.86 9.95 -0.87
CA ILE A 97 15.10 10.72 -0.71
C ILE A 97 14.95 12.12 -1.32
N GLU A 98 14.25 12.25 -2.44
CA GLU A 98 14.11 13.50 -3.18
C GLU A 98 12.91 14.35 -2.75
N HIS A 99 11.97 13.79 -1.99
CA HIS A 99 10.73 14.47 -1.61
C HIS A 99 10.59 14.52 -0.09
N ASP A 100 10.36 15.71 0.44
CA ASP A 100 10.04 15.88 1.86
C ASP A 100 8.62 15.38 2.13
N THR A 101 8.51 14.45 3.05
CA THR A 101 7.25 13.84 3.50
C THR A 101 6.96 14.12 4.98
N SER A 102 7.69 15.06 5.59
CA SER A 102 7.55 15.39 7.02
C SER A 102 6.15 15.90 7.40
N ASP A 103 5.43 16.49 6.44
CA ASP A 103 4.07 16.98 6.63
C ASP A 103 3.00 15.86 6.56
N LEU A 104 3.40 14.62 6.19
CA LEU A 104 2.46 13.51 6.17
C LEU A 104 2.07 13.12 7.60
N PRO A 105 0.76 13.04 7.92
CA PRO A 105 0.32 12.50 9.19
C PRO A 105 0.85 11.08 9.42
N VAL A 106 1.24 10.77 10.66
CA VAL A 106 1.85 9.48 11.01
C VAL A 106 0.96 8.28 10.64
N GLU A 107 -0.35 8.46 10.66
CA GLU A 107 -1.32 7.44 10.28
C GLU A 107 -1.22 7.05 8.80
N PHE A 108 -0.86 7.99 7.91
CA PHE A 108 -0.59 7.69 6.50
C PHE A 108 0.74 6.97 6.34
N VAL A 109 1.78 7.39 7.07
CA VAL A 109 3.08 6.70 7.06
C VAL A 109 2.94 5.26 7.54
N GLN A 110 2.18 5.00 8.60
CA GLN A 110 1.90 3.65 9.11
C GLN A 110 1.17 2.75 8.10
N ARG A 111 0.35 3.35 7.23
CA ARG A 111 -0.45 2.65 6.21
C ARG A 111 0.16 2.68 4.81
N ILE A 112 1.38 3.21 4.66
CA ILE A 112 2.00 3.42 3.36
C ILE A 112 2.16 2.11 2.56
N GLY A 113 2.29 0.97 3.24
CA GLY A 113 2.33 -0.35 2.62
C GLY A 113 1.05 -0.73 1.85
N SER A 114 -0.07 -0.02 2.06
CA SER A 114 -1.27 -0.20 1.23
C SER A 114 -1.07 0.28 -0.21
N LEU A 115 -0.03 1.08 -0.46
CA LEU A 115 0.40 1.53 -1.78
C LEU A 115 1.32 0.53 -2.50
N GLY A 116 1.65 -0.62 -1.92
CA GLY A 116 2.57 -1.61 -2.51
C GLY A 116 2.16 -2.18 -3.88
N LYS A 117 0.95 -1.86 -4.36
CA LYS A 117 0.48 -2.18 -5.71
C LYS A 117 0.36 -0.94 -6.60
N CYS A 118 0.82 0.22 -6.15
CA CYS A 118 0.79 1.43 -6.96
C CYS A 118 1.88 1.39 -8.03
N GLU A 119 1.62 2.12 -9.11
CA GLU A 119 2.59 2.40 -10.16
C GLU A 119 3.05 3.84 -10.01
N VAL A 120 4.35 4.06 -9.92
CA VAL A 120 4.96 5.39 -9.95
C VAL A 120 5.41 5.68 -11.38
N VAL A 121 4.84 6.72 -11.98
CA VAL A 121 5.11 7.08 -13.38
C VAL A 121 5.91 8.37 -13.41
N HIS A 122 7.05 8.37 -14.11
CA HIS A 122 7.93 9.51 -14.27
C HIS A 122 7.85 10.09 -15.70
N GLY A 123 8.00 11.41 -15.82
CA GLY A 123 8.00 12.14 -17.08
C GLY A 123 6.61 12.56 -17.55
N VAL A 124 6.50 13.82 -17.96
CA VAL A 124 5.21 14.50 -18.24
C VAL A 124 4.38 13.74 -19.29
N LEU A 125 4.99 13.33 -20.40
CA LEU A 125 4.26 12.61 -21.47
C LEU A 125 3.76 11.24 -21.00
N ALA A 126 4.58 10.50 -20.26
CA ALA A 126 4.20 9.20 -19.73
C ALA A 126 3.06 9.32 -18.69
N ILE A 127 3.13 10.33 -17.82
CA ILE A 127 2.08 10.64 -16.84
C ILE A 127 0.76 10.93 -17.55
N VAL A 128 0.73 11.84 -18.52
CA VAL A 128 -0.49 12.20 -19.26
C VAL A 128 -1.05 11.00 -20.02
N GLN A 129 -0.20 10.21 -20.66
CA GLN A 129 -0.63 9.00 -21.38
C GLN A 129 -1.20 7.94 -20.42
N ARG A 130 -0.52 7.68 -19.30
CA ARG A 130 -1.01 6.72 -18.30
C ARG A 130 -2.32 7.17 -17.67
N TRP A 131 -2.44 8.45 -17.38
CA TRP A 131 -3.66 9.05 -16.87
C TRP A 131 -4.84 8.90 -17.85
N LYS A 132 -4.61 9.20 -19.13
CA LYS A 132 -5.59 8.97 -20.19
C LYS A 132 -6.04 7.50 -20.27
N ASN A 133 -5.09 6.57 -20.21
CA ASN A 133 -5.39 5.14 -20.24
C ASN A 133 -6.23 4.72 -19.04
N LEU A 134 -5.94 5.22 -17.81
CA LEU A 134 -6.75 4.96 -16.62
C LEU A 134 -8.22 5.40 -16.81
N TYR A 135 -8.45 6.54 -17.46
CA TYR A 135 -9.80 6.97 -17.79
C TYR A 135 -10.47 6.01 -18.79
N LEU A 136 -9.79 5.65 -19.87
CA LEU A 136 -10.32 4.77 -20.90
C LEU A 136 -10.61 3.35 -20.39
N GLU A 137 -9.76 2.83 -19.52
CA GLU A 137 -9.88 1.49 -18.92
C GLU A 137 -10.96 1.43 -17.82
N SER A 138 -11.35 2.57 -17.25
CA SER A 138 -12.32 2.59 -16.15
C SER A 138 -13.71 2.14 -16.59
N GLY A 139 -14.25 1.09 -15.95
CA GLY A 139 -15.57 0.56 -16.27
C GLY A 139 -16.69 1.00 -15.32
N SER A 140 -16.36 1.32 -14.06
CA SER A 140 -17.35 1.58 -13.01
C SER A 140 -17.14 2.89 -12.27
N TYR A 141 -15.90 3.22 -11.94
CA TYR A 141 -15.58 4.47 -11.23
C TYR A 141 -14.15 4.94 -11.50
N ILE A 142 -13.95 6.25 -11.32
CA ILE A 142 -12.65 6.94 -11.29
C ILE A 142 -12.55 7.65 -9.96
N LYS A 143 -11.43 7.47 -9.24
CA LYS A 143 -11.09 8.22 -8.02
C LYS A 143 -9.78 8.94 -8.23
N GLU A 144 -9.74 10.21 -7.95
CA GLU A 144 -8.63 11.06 -8.34
C GLU A 144 -8.33 12.11 -7.27
N ILE A 145 -7.04 12.30 -6.96
CA ILE A 145 -6.53 13.41 -6.15
C ILE A 145 -5.57 14.17 -7.03
N MET A 146 -5.79 15.48 -7.20
CA MET A 146 -5.02 16.26 -8.15
C MET A 146 -4.74 17.69 -7.67
N GLY A 147 -3.58 18.21 -8.04
CA GLY A 147 -3.23 19.62 -7.92
C GLY A 147 -3.42 20.41 -9.23
N GLN A 148 -3.38 19.73 -10.38
CA GLN A 148 -3.53 20.29 -11.73
C GLN A 148 -4.35 19.35 -12.60
N VAL A 149 -5.10 19.92 -13.54
CA VAL A 149 -5.92 19.16 -14.48
C VAL A 149 -5.40 19.36 -15.89
N PRO A 150 -4.92 18.32 -16.57
CA PRO A 150 -4.60 18.41 -18.00
C PRO A 150 -5.88 18.68 -18.81
N VAL A 151 -5.86 19.78 -19.57
CA VAL A 151 -6.99 20.19 -20.43
C VAL A 151 -7.33 19.11 -21.45
N ASP A 152 -6.31 18.46 -21.99
CA ASP A 152 -6.43 17.43 -23.04
C ASP A 152 -7.18 16.16 -22.59
N LEU A 153 -7.34 15.96 -21.28
CA LEU A 153 -8.06 14.80 -20.74
C LEU A 153 -9.54 15.08 -20.43
N ILE A 154 -10.00 16.32 -20.61
CA ILE A 154 -11.37 16.72 -20.28
C ILE A 154 -12.40 15.97 -21.13
N GLU A 155 -12.17 15.86 -22.44
CA GLU A 155 -13.09 15.16 -23.35
C GLU A 155 -13.20 13.66 -23.03
N VAL A 156 -12.06 13.02 -22.76
CA VAL A 156 -12.02 11.61 -22.40
C VAL A 156 -12.79 11.36 -21.10
N LEU A 157 -12.56 12.19 -20.09
CA LEU A 157 -13.30 12.09 -18.82
C LEU A 157 -14.81 12.31 -19.01
N SER A 158 -15.20 13.36 -19.79
CA SER A 158 -16.62 13.65 -20.06
C SER A 158 -17.29 12.44 -20.70
N SER A 159 -16.69 11.85 -21.71
CA SER A 159 -17.19 10.66 -22.39
C SER A 159 -17.39 9.48 -21.41
N ARG A 160 -16.47 9.28 -20.44
CA ARG A 160 -16.60 8.21 -19.46
C ARG A 160 -17.73 8.49 -18.46
N VAL A 161 -17.86 9.73 -17.99
CA VAL A 161 -18.95 10.14 -17.10
C VAL A 161 -20.31 10.03 -17.81
N ASP A 162 -20.39 10.46 -19.06
CA ASP A 162 -21.61 10.36 -19.88
C ASP A 162 -22.00 8.89 -20.14
N SER A 163 -21.03 7.94 -20.15
CA SER A 163 -21.26 6.50 -20.21
C SER A 163 -21.63 5.86 -18.87
N GLY A 164 -21.79 6.63 -17.80
CA GLY A 164 -22.23 6.17 -16.48
C GLY A 164 -21.10 5.81 -15.50
N VAL A 165 -19.85 6.10 -15.84
CA VAL A 165 -18.72 5.91 -14.91
C VAL A 165 -18.80 6.94 -13.78
N LYS A 166 -18.80 6.49 -12.53
CA LYS A 166 -18.83 7.38 -11.35
C LYS A 166 -17.48 8.08 -11.18
N PHE A 167 -17.52 9.39 -10.97
CA PHE A 167 -16.33 10.20 -10.81
C PHE A 167 -16.24 10.80 -9.41
N TYR A 168 -15.13 10.54 -8.70
CA TYR A 168 -14.81 11.07 -7.38
C TYR A 168 -13.45 11.76 -7.44
N TYR A 169 -13.35 12.96 -6.87
CA TYR A 169 -12.11 13.72 -6.94
C TYR A 169 -11.89 14.56 -5.69
N ILE A 170 -10.62 14.86 -5.42
CA ILE A 170 -10.16 15.77 -4.37
C ILE A 170 -9.21 16.77 -5.03
N PHE A 171 -9.48 18.06 -4.84
CA PHE A 171 -8.59 19.13 -5.27
C PHE A 171 -7.90 19.77 -4.08
N GLY A 172 -6.69 20.27 -4.30
CA GLY A 172 -6.05 21.21 -3.39
C GLY A 172 -6.86 22.51 -3.27
N LYS A 173 -6.79 23.18 -2.13
CA LYS A 173 -7.55 24.42 -1.85
C LYS A 173 -7.31 25.53 -2.90
N ASP A 174 -6.08 25.60 -3.42
CA ASP A 174 -5.63 26.62 -4.36
C ASP A 174 -5.57 26.13 -5.81
N SER A 175 -6.19 24.97 -6.10
CA SER A 175 -6.19 24.40 -7.44
C SER A 175 -7.00 25.23 -8.42
N VAL A 176 -6.41 25.57 -9.58
CA VAL A 176 -7.12 26.23 -10.69
C VAL A 176 -7.83 25.15 -11.51
N ILE A 177 -9.16 25.23 -11.57
CA ILE A 177 -9.99 24.30 -12.32
C ILE A 177 -10.29 24.90 -13.71
N PRO A 178 -9.83 24.30 -14.83
CA PRO A 178 -10.16 24.77 -16.18
C PRO A 178 -11.68 24.75 -16.43
N LYS A 179 -12.19 25.70 -17.24
CA LYS A 179 -13.61 25.85 -17.53
C LYS A 179 -14.29 24.57 -17.99
N GLY A 180 -13.72 23.85 -18.95
CA GLY A 180 -14.28 22.58 -19.43
C GLY A 180 -14.36 21.50 -18.35
N ARG A 181 -13.46 21.54 -17.35
CA ARG A 181 -13.51 20.63 -16.21
C ARG A 181 -14.65 20.99 -15.26
N SER A 182 -14.90 22.28 -15.00
CA SER A 182 -16.03 22.69 -14.16
C SER A 182 -17.37 22.28 -14.74
N GLU A 183 -17.52 22.25 -16.07
CA GLU A 183 -18.72 21.74 -16.74
C GLU A 183 -18.97 20.24 -16.46
N ILE A 184 -17.89 19.41 -16.43
CA ILE A 184 -18.00 18.00 -16.05
C ILE A 184 -18.35 17.88 -14.57
N LEU A 185 -17.73 18.68 -13.70
CA LEU A 185 -18.00 18.69 -12.29
C LEU A 185 -19.45 19.09 -11.97
N ASP A 186 -20.01 19.99 -12.75
CA ASP A 186 -21.44 20.37 -12.66
C ASP A 186 -22.35 19.18 -13.04
N LYS A 187 -21.99 18.38 -14.06
CA LYS A 187 -22.72 17.16 -14.43
C LYS A 187 -22.71 16.08 -13.34
N VAL A 188 -21.57 15.89 -12.66
CA VAL A 188 -21.43 14.88 -11.58
C VAL A 188 -21.90 15.36 -10.20
N GLY A 189 -22.48 16.56 -10.11
CA GLY A 189 -23.01 17.09 -8.85
C GLY A 189 -21.99 17.83 -7.99
N TRP A 190 -21.01 18.52 -8.63
CA TRP A 190 -20.01 19.35 -7.95
C TRP A 190 -20.57 20.30 -6.90
N LYS A 191 -21.73 20.95 -7.18
CA LYS A 191 -22.37 21.86 -6.23
C LYS A 191 -22.80 21.16 -4.94
N GLU A 192 -23.20 19.90 -5.01
CA GLU A 192 -23.47 19.08 -3.84
C GLU A 192 -22.19 18.77 -3.05
N PHE A 193 -21.05 18.57 -3.72
CA PHE A 193 -19.79 18.25 -3.07
C PHE A 193 -19.16 19.46 -2.37
N ILE A 194 -19.23 20.66 -2.97
CA ILE A 194 -18.80 21.91 -2.32
C ILE A 194 -19.72 22.30 -1.17
N SER A 195 -21.03 22.17 -1.32
CA SER A 195 -22.00 22.45 -0.25
C SER A 195 -21.90 21.43 0.90
N ARG A 196 -21.47 20.21 0.58
CA ARG A 196 -21.08 19.15 1.54
C ARG A 196 -19.59 19.23 1.94
N GLY A 197 -18.93 20.36 1.73
CA GLY A 197 -17.55 20.60 2.16
C GLY A 197 -17.28 20.29 3.63
N LEU A 198 -18.35 20.24 4.44
CA LEU A 198 -18.40 19.59 5.74
C LEU A 198 -18.10 18.07 5.70
N VAL A 199 -18.41 17.38 4.62
CA VAL A 199 -18.15 15.93 4.49
C VAL A 199 -16.67 15.68 4.13
N ALA A 200 -16.08 16.48 3.25
CA ALA A 200 -14.65 16.43 2.97
C ALA A 200 -13.83 16.84 4.21
N ARG A 201 -14.25 17.90 4.94
CA ARG A 201 -13.68 18.26 6.23
C ARG A 201 -13.88 17.17 7.29
N ARG A 202 -15.04 16.56 7.39
CA ARG A 202 -15.30 15.43 8.30
C ARG A 202 -14.58 14.14 7.87
N MET A 203 -14.34 13.89 6.59
CA MET A 203 -13.49 12.79 6.16
C MET A 203 -12.02 13.04 6.52
N LEU A 204 -11.51 14.26 6.34
CA LEU A 204 -10.18 14.66 6.79
C LEU A 204 -10.08 14.70 8.32
N GLU A 205 -11.13 15.14 9.02
CA GLU A 205 -11.21 15.10 10.48
C GLU A 205 -11.38 13.67 11.02
N ARG A 206 -12.12 12.78 10.34
CA ARG A 206 -12.17 11.33 10.68
C ARG A 206 -10.88 10.60 10.42
N VAL A 207 -10.09 11.00 9.43
CA VAL A 207 -8.73 10.49 9.20
C VAL A 207 -7.77 10.98 10.31
N LYS A 208 -8.06 12.09 10.99
CA LYS A 208 -7.34 12.57 12.17
C LYS A 208 -7.69 11.85 13.47
N PHE A 209 -8.78 11.07 13.51
CA PHE A 209 -9.32 10.46 14.73
C PHE A 209 -9.49 8.93 14.69
N MET A 210 -8.92 8.25 13.70
CA MET A 210 -8.73 6.80 13.66
C MET A 210 -7.25 6.45 13.58
#